data_9ba764a265d26b9c33e86a8039d5614f
#
_entry.id   9ba764a265d26b9c33e86a8039d5614f
#
_cell.length_a   1.000
_cell.length_b   1.000
_cell.length_c   1.000
_cell.angle_alpha   90.00
_cell.angle_beta   90.00
_cell.angle_gamma   90.00
#
_symmetry.space_group_name_H-M   'P 1'
#
loop_
_entity.id
_entity.type
_entity.pdbx_description
1 polymer ?
#
loop_
_entity_poly.entity_id
_entity_poly.type
_entity_poly.pdbx_seq_one_letter_code
_entity_poly.pdbx_strand_id
1 'polypeptide(L)'
;MESELLAFEHVTCSADSVSLNAVSFRLNRGENLVIFGPESSGVDLISPLIAGIIHFSGGDIYYKGRPIKNFTFSEELAYRKDLGYLQKDYGLINNMTVEQNISLPLQYHSQLSGEGIRDVVDGFVRELNLEHCRDFRPVRLLRSEALKTAYARAIALDPDLLLFEHFLEGQCLINAQTVLRSIERRFVSGNKSVIFVTYEPERFVSFADRFLMLDHGAIVFMGTRDDFLRADNEFLAQYMRSSTEGPMTIL
;
A
#
# COMPACT_ATOMS: atom_id res chain seq x y z
N MET A 1 -8.53 -23.80 -4.47
CA MET A 1 -8.65 -22.61 -5.32
C MET A 1 -8.20 -21.44 -4.46
N GLU A 2 -7.05 -20.85 -4.78
CA GLU A 2 -6.63 -19.60 -4.17
C GLU A 2 -7.72 -18.58 -4.45
N SER A 3 -8.30 -18.02 -3.40
CA SER A 3 -9.39 -17.07 -3.55
C SER A 3 -8.80 -15.73 -3.98
N GLU A 4 -9.17 -15.25 -5.16
CA GLU A 4 -8.86 -13.92 -5.65
C GLU A 4 -9.31 -12.87 -4.62
N LEU A 5 -8.40 -12.00 -4.21
CA LEU A 5 -8.68 -10.94 -3.24
C LEU A 5 -9.04 -9.64 -3.93
N LEU A 6 -8.23 -9.23 -4.92
CA LEU A 6 -8.41 -8.01 -5.69
C LEU A 6 -8.17 -8.29 -7.17
N ALA A 7 -9.00 -7.73 -8.04
CA ALA A 7 -8.76 -7.77 -9.49
C ALA A 7 -9.04 -6.42 -10.13
N PHE A 8 -8.17 -6.04 -11.06
CA PHE A 8 -8.39 -4.97 -12.03
C PHE A 8 -8.74 -5.62 -13.36
N GLU A 9 -9.84 -5.22 -13.99
CA GLU A 9 -10.25 -5.71 -15.30
C GLU A 9 -10.44 -4.54 -16.25
N HIS A 10 -9.46 -4.35 -17.16
CA HIS A 10 -9.44 -3.30 -18.18
C HIS A 10 -9.65 -1.89 -17.60
N VAL A 11 -9.09 -1.62 -16.41
CA VAL A 11 -9.28 -0.34 -15.71
C VAL A 11 -8.63 0.79 -16.48
N THR A 12 -9.43 1.79 -16.81
CA THR A 12 -9.03 3.04 -17.45
C THR A 12 -9.33 4.19 -16.52
N CYS A 13 -8.33 5.03 -16.28
CA CYS A 13 -8.45 6.20 -15.43
C CYS A 13 -7.52 7.30 -15.94
N SER A 14 -7.92 8.54 -15.80
CA SER A 14 -7.06 9.70 -16.11
C SER A 14 -7.19 10.72 -15.00
N ALA A 15 -6.07 11.22 -14.52
CA ALA A 15 -6.00 12.32 -13.57
C ALA A 15 -4.80 13.20 -13.93
N ASP A 16 -5.05 14.49 -14.09
CA ASP A 16 -4.07 15.46 -14.54
C ASP A 16 -3.34 15.03 -15.84
N SER A 17 -2.04 14.82 -15.77
CA SER A 17 -1.18 14.42 -16.91
C SER A 17 -0.92 12.91 -16.98
N VAL A 18 -1.45 12.11 -16.05
CA VAL A 18 -1.20 10.67 -16.00
C VAL A 18 -2.47 9.87 -16.25
N SER A 19 -2.32 8.67 -16.81
CA SER A 19 -3.46 7.79 -17.12
C SER A 19 -3.11 6.33 -16.91
N LEU A 20 -4.16 5.51 -16.73
CA LEU A 20 -4.13 4.06 -16.86
C LEU A 20 -4.97 3.67 -18.08
N ASN A 21 -4.45 2.78 -18.93
CA ASN A 21 -5.02 2.38 -20.19
C ASN A 21 -5.37 0.89 -20.20
N ALA A 22 -6.61 0.55 -19.84
CA ALA A 22 -7.11 -0.83 -19.79
C ALA A 22 -6.22 -1.79 -18.96
N VAL A 23 -5.74 -1.33 -17.81
CA VAL A 23 -4.86 -2.12 -16.92
C VAL A 23 -5.63 -3.29 -16.32
N SER A 24 -5.04 -4.49 -16.41
CA SER A 24 -5.62 -5.72 -15.86
C SER A 24 -4.58 -6.53 -15.09
N PHE A 25 -4.87 -6.80 -13.81
CA PHE A 25 -4.06 -7.70 -12.99
C PHE A 25 -4.93 -8.28 -11.86
N ARG A 26 -4.41 -9.31 -11.20
CA ARG A 26 -5.08 -9.95 -10.07
C ARG A 26 -4.11 -10.12 -8.92
N LEU A 27 -4.64 -10.04 -7.70
CA LEU A 27 -3.95 -10.35 -6.46
C LEU A 27 -4.72 -11.45 -5.74
N ASN A 28 -4.06 -12.54 -5.42
CA ASN A 28 -4.64 -13.62 -4.62
C ASN A 28 -4.48 -13.34 -3.12
N ARG A 29 -5.31 -13.97 -2.31
CA ARG A 29 -5.16 -13.89 -0.85
C ARG A 29 -3.83 -14.51 -0.41
N GLY A 30 -3.10 -13.78 0.43
CA GLY A 30 -1.76 -14.16 0.90
C GLY A 30 -0.63 -13.83 -0.08
N GLU A 31 -0.94 -13.27 -1.25
CA GLU A 31 0.06 -12.80 -2.23
C GLU A 31 0.49 -11.37 -1.93
N ASN A 32 1.78 -11.08 -2.12
CA ASN A 32 2.36 -9.75 -1.97
C ASN A 32 2.86 -9.24 -3.32
N LEU A 33 2.37 -8.08 -3.74
CA LEU A 33 2.62 -7.50 -5.06
C LEU A 33 3.35 -6.16 -4.94
N VAL A 34 4.41 -5.97 -5.71
CA VAL A 34 5.03 -4.66 -5.93
C VAL A 34 4.56 -4.11 -7.26
N ILE A 35 3.99 -2.91 -7.26
CA ILE A 35 3.62 -2.15 -8.45
C ILE A 35 4.53 -0.94 -8.54
N PHE A 36 5.21 -0.77 -9.68
CA PHE A 36 6.20 0.26 -9.84
C PHE A 36 6.27 0.79 -11.27
N GLY A 37 6.99 1.88 -11.47
CA GLY A 37 7.21 2.51 -12.77
C GLY A 37 7.75 3.92 -12.56
N PRO A 38 8.13 4.64 -13.64
CA PRO A 38 8.53 6.06 -13.54
C PRO A 38 7.35 6.96 -13.14
N GLU A 39 7.61 8.19 -12.72
CA GLU A 39 6.59 9.14 -12.24
C GLU A 39 5.40 9.33 -13.20
N SER A 40 5.65 9.33 -14.51
CA SER A 40 4.60 9.50 -15.55
C SER A 40 3.86 8.21 -15.91
N SER A 41 4.19 7.08 -15.28
CA SER A 41 3.67 5.76 -15.65
C SER A 41 2.20 5.52 -15.30
N GLY A 42 1.60 6.34 -14.43
CA GLY A 42 0.28 6.11 -13.85
C GLY A 42 0.31 5.24 -12.59
N VAL A 43 1.48 4.86 -12.09
CA VAL A 43 1.63 4.05 -10.86
C VAL A 43 0.95 4.70 -9.65
N ASP A 44 0.97 6.03 -9.56
CA ASP A 44 0.36 6.80 -8.46
C ASP A 44 -1.18 6.79 -8.48
N LEU A 45 -1.80 6.33 -9.57
CA LEU A 45 -3.27 6.18 -9.64
C LEU A 45 -3.75 4.89 -9.00
N ILE A 46 -2.89 3.89 -8.83
CA ILE A 46 -3.26 2.56 -8.32
C ILE A 46 -3.80 2.64 -6.89
N SER A 47 -3.05 3.28 -5.99
CA SER A 47 -3.45 3.38 -4.58
C SER A 47 -4.76 4.15 -4.36
N PRO A 48 -4.96 5.34 -4.94
CA PRO A 48 -6.21 6.07 -4.82
C PRO A 48 -7.42 5.34 -5.44
N LEU A 49 -7.23 4.57 -6.52
CA LEU A 49 -8.27 3.75 -7.13
C LEU A 49 -8.70 2.61 -6.19
N ILE A 50 -7.75 1.87 -5.63
CA ILE A 50 -8.04 0.81 -4.66
C ILE A 50 -8.70 1.40 -3.42
N ALA A 51 -8.24 2.53 -2.92
CA ALA A 51 -8.82 3.18 -1.75
C ALA A 51 -10.20 3.83 -2.02
N GLY A 52 -10.65 3.88 -3.28
CA GLY A 52 -11.92 4.52 -3.66
C GLY A 52 -11.89 6.05 -3.48
N ILE A 53 -10.71 6.66 -3.56
CA ILE A 53 -10.50 8.12 -3.47
C ILE A 53 -10.76 8.77 -4.83
N ILE A 54 -10.36 8.10 -5.91
CA ILE A 54 -10.62 8.51 -7.28
C ILE A 54 -11.43 7.45 -8.01
N HIS A 55 -12.11 7.86 -9.09
CA HIS A 55 -12.96 6.98 -9.88
C HIS A 55 -12.27 6.62 -11.21
N PHE A 56 -12.50 5.40 -11.67
CA PHE A 56 -12.09 4.96 -13.00
C PHE A 56 -13.21 5.26 -14.03
N SER A 57 -12.81 5.50 -15.28
CA SER A 57 -13.72 5.82 -16.38
C SER A 57 -14.13 4.60 -17.22
N GLY A 58 -13.38 3.51 -17.12
CA GLY A 58 -13.66 2.27 -17.84
C GLY A 58 -13.13 1.04 -17.08
N GLY A 59 -13.68 -0.12 -17.38
CA GLY A 59 -13.34 -1.36 -16.71
C GLY A 59 -13.99 -1.53 -15.35
N ASP A 60 -13.45 -2.43 -14.54
CA ASP A 60 -13.93 -2.74 -13.21
C ASP A 60 -12.79 -3.10 -12.26
N ILE A 61 -13.00 -2.77 -10.97
CA ILE A 61 -12.17 -3.24 -9.87
C ILE A 61 -13.03 -4.14 -9.00
N TYR A 62 -12.56 -5.36 -8.73
CA TYR A 62 -13.25 -6.35 -7.92
C TYR A 62 -12.49 -6.55 -6.60
N TYR A 63 -13.24 -6.63 -5.51
CA TYR A 63 -12.73 -7.05 -4.22
C TYR A 63 -13.53 -8.27 -3.73
N LYS A 64 -12.83 -9.38 -3.44
CA LYS A 64 -13.44 -10.67 -3.07
C LYS A 64 -14.54 -11.09 -4.08
N GLY A 65 -14.26 -10.91 -5.37
CA GLY A 65 -15.14 -11.29 -6.49
C GLY A 65 -16.33 -10.37 -6.74
N ARG A 66 -16.43 -9.21 -6.05
CA ARG A 66 -17.51 -8.23 -6.24
C ARG A 66 -16.97 -6.89 -6.77
N PRO A 67 -17.60 -6.29 -7.78
CA PRO A 67 -17.18 -4.98 -8.30
C PRO A 67 -17.41 -3.89 -7.25
N ILE A 68 -16.34 -3.13 -6.91
CA ILE A 68 -16.41 -2.09 -5.87
C ILE A 68 -17.40 -0.97 -6.20
N LYS A 69 -17.59 -0.67 -7.48
CA LYS A 69 -18.55 0.34 -7.92
C LYS A 69 -20.02 0.01 -7.57
N ASN A 70 -20.30 -1.25 -7.30
CA ASN A 70 -21.65 -1.76 -6.98
C ASN A 70 -21.85 -2.01 -5.49
N PHE A 71 -20.89 -1.61 -4.64
CA PHE A 71 -21.02 -1.78 -3.21
C PHE A 71 -22.16 -0.95 -2.64
N THR A 72 -22.98 -1.56 -1.82
CA THR A 72 -23.88 -0.86 -0.91
C THR A 72 -23.06 -0.13 0.16
N PHE A 73 -23.67 0.81 0.84
CA PHE A 73 -22.99 1.54 1.94
C PHE A 73 -22.36 0.60 2.99
N SER A 74 -23.06 -0.48 3.36
CA SER A 74 -22.54 -1.46 4.32
C SER A 74 -21.34 -2.26 3.78
N GLU A 75 -21.32 -2.58 2.50
CA GLU A 75 -20.23 -3.27 1.84
C GLU A 75 -19.02 -2.37 1.67
N GLU A 76 -19.24 -1.10 1.32
CA GLU A 76 -18.18 -0.11 1.26
C GLU A 76 -17.52 0.07 2.64
N LEU A 77 -18.32 0.14 3.71
CA LEU A 77 -17.79 0.23 5.07
C LEU A 77 -17.00 -1.02 5.45
N ALA A 78 -17.46 -2.21 5.09
CA ALA A 78 -16.73 -3.46 5.30
C ALA A 78 -15.41 -3.47 4.51
N TYR A 79 -15.44 -3.08 3.24
CA TYR A 79 -14.24 -2.94 2.40
C TYR A 79 -13.20 -2.01 3.01
N ARG A 80 -13.63 -0.82 3.48
CA ARG A 80 -12.74 0.15 4.13
C ARG A 80 -12.10 -0.36 5.43
N LYS A 81 -12.76 -1.27 6.14
CA LYS A 81 -12.19 -1.94 7.33
C LYS A 81 -11.17 -3.02 6.95
N ASP A 82 -11.42 -3.69 5.83
CA ASP A 82 -10.54 -4.74 5.30
C ASP A 82 -9.29 -4.17 4.60
N LEU A 83 -9.25 -2.85 4.35
CA LEU A 83 -8.15 -2.15 3.70
C LEU A 83 -7.37 -1.29 4.69
N GLY A 84 -6.13 -1.65 4.94
CA GLY A 84 -5.16 -0.76 5.61
C GLY A 84 -4.42 0.06 4.58
N TYR A 85 -4.58 1.38 4.60
CA TYR A 85 -3.93 2.27 3.64
C TYR A 85 -2.92 3.20 4.30
N LEU A 86 -1.67 3.12 3.88
CA LEU A 86 -0.60 4.01 4.29
C LEU A 86 -0.15 4.85 3.10
N GLN A 87 -0.56 6.11 3.12
CA GLN A 87 -0.29 7.10 2.09
C GLN A 87 1.16 7.60 2.14
N LYS A 88 1.64 8.15 1.03
CA LYS A 88 2.96 8.79 0.87
C LYS A 88 3.27 9.79 2.00
N ASP A 89 2.30 10.64 2.36
CA ASP A 89 2.44 11.67 3.40
C ASP A 89 1.98 11.21 4.79
N TYR A 90 1.82 9.89 4.96
CA TYR A 90 1.34 9.24 6.19
C TYR A 90 -0.09 9.61 6.61
N GLY A 91 -0.67 10.69 6.13
CA GLY A 91 -2.05 11.13 6.38
C GLY A 91 -2.42 11.26 7.87
N LEU A 92 -1.46 11.57 8.75
CA LEU A 92 -1.73 11.73 10.18
C LEU A 92 -2.61 12.96 10.44
N ILE A 93 -3.50 12.85 11.42
CA ILE A 93 -4.37 13.96 11.83
C ILE A 93 -3.56 14.88 12.76
N ASN A 94 -3.27 16.08 12.28
CA ASN A 94 -2.33 17.03 12.90
C ASN A 94 -2.69 17.49 14.31
N ASN A 95 -3.97 17.54 14.65
CA ASN A 95 -4.45 17.92 15.99
C ASN A 95 -4.58 16.76 16.97
N MET A 96 -4.27 15.54 16.54
CA MET A 96 -4.29 14.32 17.35
C MET A 96 -2.87 13.89 17.73
N THR A 97 -2.74 13.27 18.91
CA THR A 97 -1.48 12.66 19.36
C THR A 97 -1.21 11.34 18.60
N VAL A 98 -0.04 10.73 18.81
CA VAL A 98 0.29 9.37 18.34
C VAL A 98 -0.80 8.39 18.80
N GLU A 99 -1.09 8.35 20.10
CA GLU A 99 -2.13 7.48 20.67
C GLU A 99 -3.49 7.70 20.02
N GLN A 100 -3.90 8.95 19.87
CA GLN A 100 -5.19 9.32 19.27
C GLN A 100 -5.26 8.91 17.78
N ASN A 101 -4.18 9.11 17.01
CA ASN A 101 -4.12 8.67 15.62
C ASN A 101 -4.26 7.14 15.49
N ILE A 102 -3.59 6.37 16.35
CA ILE A 102 -3.66 4.89 16.34
C ILE A 102 -5.06 4.41 16.79
N SER A 103 -5.63 5.03 17.82
CA SER A 103 -6.93 4.60 18.38
C SER A 103 -8.12 4.95 17.47
N LEU A 104 -7.98 5.93 16.59
CA LEU A 104 -9.09 6.48 15.80
C LEU A 104 -9.91 5.41 15.06
N PRO A 105 -9.32 4.54 14.21
CA PRO A 105 -10.09 3.51 13.52
C PRO A 105 -10.78 2.54 14.49
N LEU A 106 -10.17 2.23 15.63
CA LEU A 106 -10.74 1.35 16.63
C LEU A 106 -11.98 1.97 17.29
N GLN A 107 -11.95 3.28 17.57
CA GLN A 107 -13.08 3.99 18.19
C GLN A 107 -14.33 4.00 17.30
N TYR A 108 -14.14 4.12 15.98
CA TYR A 108 -15.26 4.24 15.03
C TYR A 108 -15.72 2.90 14.45
N HIS A 109 -14.85 1.88 14.40
CA HIS A 109 -15.09 0.69 13.61
C HIS A 109 -14.95 -0.63 14.35
N SER A 110 -14.48 -0.64 15.60
CA SER A 110 -14.43 -1.86 16.43
C SER A 110 -15.60 -1.92 17.42
N GLN A 111 -15.80 -3.12 18.00
CA GLN A 111 -16.74 -3.34 19.12
C GLN A 111 -16.01 -3.38 20.48
N LEU A 112 -14.74 -2.96 20.51
CA LEU A 112 -13.92 -2.99 21.72
C LEU A 112 -14.40 -1.94 22.72
N SER A 113 -14.30 -2.28 24.01
CA SER A 113 -14.46 -1.31 25.08
C SER A 113 -13.32 -0.29 25.06
N GLY A 114 -13.49 0.84 25.75
CA GLY A 114 -12.40 1.83 25.86
C GLY A 114 -11.12 1.26 26.49
N GLU A 115 -11.22 0.24 27.36
CA GLU A 115 -10.08 -0.50 27.90
C GLU A 115 -9.42 -1.38 26.84
N GLY A 116 -10.22 -2.14 26.08
CA GLY A 116 -9.72 -2.97 24.98
C GLY A 116 -9.02 -2.15 23.89
N ILE A 117 -9.54 -0.95 23.59
CA ILE A 117 -8.86 -0.03 22.64
C ILE A 117 -7.49 0.39 23.20
N ARG A 118 -7.42 0.76 24.49
CA ARG A 118 -6.13 1.13 25.13
C ARG A 118 -5.12 -0.02 25.05
N ASP A 119 -5.55 -1.25 25.35
CA ASP A 119 -4.67 -2.43 25.30
C ASP A 119 -4.08 -2.65 23.91
N VAL A 120 -4.89 -2.52 22.85
CA VAL A 120 -4.44 -2.62 21.46
C VAL A 120 -3.43 -1.51 21.13
N VAL A 121 -3.75 -0.27 21.49
CA VAL A 121 -2.87 0.89 21.26
C VAL A 121 -1.55 0.74 22.01
N ASP A 122 -1.59 0.31 23.27
CA ASP A 122 -0.41 0.04 24.10
C ASP A 122 0.48 -1.06 23.48
N GLY A 123 -0.16 -2.06 22.86
CA GLY A 123 0.54 -3.08 22.09
C GLY A 123 1.34 -2.49 20.92
N PHE A 124 0.72 -1.64 20.11
CA PHE A 124 1.40 -0.97 18.98
C PHE A 124 2.47 0.02 19.43
N VAL A 125 2.20 0.80 20.46
CA VAL A 125 3.14 1.78 21.01
C VAL A 125 4.43 1.07 21.44
N ARG A 126 4.32 -0.06 22.16
CA ARG A 126 5.47 -0.89 22.58
C ARG A 126 6.15 -1.56 21.38
N GLU A 127 5.39 -2.21 20.50
CA GLU A 127 5.95 -2.94 19.34
C GLU A 127 6.79 -2.03 18.44
N LEU A 128 6.35 -0.78 18.27
CA LEU A 128 6.96 0.17 17.35
C LEU A 128 7.92 1.17 18.04
N ASN A 129 8.14 1.02 19.35
CA ASN A 129 9.00 1.90 20.17
C ASN A 129 8.55 3.36 20.07
N LEU A 130 7.29 3.64 20.39
CA LEU A 130 6.66 4.98 20.33
C LEU A 130 6.34 5.55 21.73
N GLU A 131 6.76 4.88 22.84
CA GLU A 131 6.43 5.26 24.21
C GLU A 131 6.83 6.69 24.52
N HIS A 132 8.03 7.10 24.07
CA HIS A 132 8.61 8.40 24.33
C HIS A 132 7.90 9.57 23.62
N CYS A 133 7.13 9.27 22.56
CA CYS A 133 6.41 10.26 21.76
C CYS A 133 4.89 10.03 21.73
N ARG A 134 4.35 9.16 22.59
CA ARG A 134 2.93 8.79 22.65
C ARG A 134 1.98 9.98 22.63
N ASP A 135 2.31 11.02 23.40
CA ASP A 135 1.51 12.25 23.54
C ASP A 135 1.91 13.36 22.55
N PHE A 136 2.85 13.09 21.65
CA PHE A 136 3.27 14.07 20.66
C PHE A 136 2.28 14.14 19.49
N ARG A 137 2.08 15.33 18.97
CA ARG A 137 1.36 15.57 17.72
C ARG A 137 2.32 15.44 16.53
N PRO A 138 1.81 15.19 15.31
CA PRO A 138 2.62 14.94 14.11
C PRO A 138 3.72 15.96 13.86
N VAL A 139 3.47 17.25 14.13
CA VAL A 139 4.45 18.34 13.97
C VAL A 139 5.72 18.16 14.82
N ARG A 140 5.68 17.38 15.88
CA ARG A 140 6.83 17.09 16.77
C ARG A 140 7.50 15.74 16.49
N LEU A 141 6.96 14.94 15.58
CA LEU A 141 7.47 13.61 15.29
C LEU A 141 8.63 13.68 14.30
N LEU A 142 9.61 12.81 14.51
CA LEU A 142 10.55 12.44 13.46
C LEU A 142 9.81 11.71 12.33
N ARG A 143 10.34 11.77 11.12
CA ARG A 143 9.73 11.10 9.96
C ARG A 143 9.50 9.59 10.21
N SER A 144 10.43 8.93 10.87
CA SER A 144 10.30 7.50 11.24
C SER A 144 9.23 7.24 12.31
N GLU A 145 9.00 8.16 13.23
CA GLU A 145 7.93 8.06 14.23
C GLU A 145 6.56 8.29 13.59
N ALA A 146 6.48 9.25 12.66
CA ALA A 146 5.28 9.49 11.87
C ALA A 146 4.93 8.27 11.02
N LEU A 147 5.91 7.65 10.33
CA LEU A 147 5.74 6.39 9.61
C LEU A 147 5.19 5.27 10.52
N LYS A 148 5.80 5.05 11.68
CA LYS A 148 5.38 4.03 12.64
C LYS A 148 3.95 4.26 13.14
N THR A 149 3.60 5.51 13.42
CA THR A 149 2.25 5.91 13.86
C THR A 149 1.21 5.65 12.76
N ALA A 150 1.51 6.05 11.53
CA ALA A 150 0.63 5.82 10.38
C ALA A 150 0.47 4.33 10.06
N TYR A 151 1.55 3.57 10.16
CA TYR A 151 1.51 2.11 10.02
C TYR A 151 0.62 1.47 11.09
N ALA A 152 0.82 1.80 12.38
CA ALA A 152 -0.01 1.28 13.46
C ALA A 152 -1.50 1.58 13.23
N ARG A 153 -1.82 2.80 12.81
CA ARG A 153 -3.18 3.20 12.46
C ARG A 153 -3.75 2.39 11.31
N ALA A 154 -2.97 2.18 10.25
CA ALA A 154 -3.41 1.43 9.07
C ALA A 154 -3.73 -0.03 9.38
N ILE A 155 -3.01 -0.65 10.32
CA ILE A 155 -3.20 -2.07 10.68
C ILE A 155 -4.07 -2.28 11.92
N ALA A 156 -4.57 -1.21 12.56
CA ALA A 156 -5.29 -1.29 13.83
C ALA A 156 -6.56 -2.16 13.78
N LEU A 157 -7.23 -2.21 12.63
CA LEU A 157 -8.42 -3.04 12.39
C LEU A 157 -8.09 -4.45 11.87
N ASP A 158 -6.82 -4.81 11.82
CA ASP A 158 -6.35 -6.12 11.31
C ASP A 158 -6.79 -6.42 9.87
N PRO A 159 -6.54 -5.51 8.89
CA PRO A 159 -7.06 -5.59 7.53
C PRO A 159 -6.57 -6.84 6.78
N ASP A 160 -7.37 -7.30 5.78
CA ASP A 160 -7.00 -8.39 4.88
C ASP A 160 -6.01 -7.95 3.79
N LEU A 161 -6.10 -6.68 3.38
CA LEU A 161 -5.23 -6.05 2.37
C LEU A 161 -4.54 -4.82 2.96
N LEU A 162 -3.22 -4.77 2.86
CA LEU A 162 -2.44 -3.62 3.23
C LEU A 162 -1.87 -2.96 1.96
N LEU A 163 -2.13 -1.67 1.82
CA LEU A 163 -1.70 -0.87 0.69
C LEU A 163 -0.70 0.17 1.15
N PHE A 164 0.51 0.10 0.62
CA PHE A 164 1.59 1.04 0.88
C PHE A 164 1.87 1.88 -0.36
N GLU A 165 1.83 3.20 -0.20
CA GLU A 165 2.14 4.16 -1.25
C GLU A 165 3.40 4.93 -0.88
N HIS A 166 4.51 4.69 -1.61
CA HIS A 166 5.80 5.37 -1.46
C HIS A 166 6.31 5.55 -0.02
N PHE A 167 5.89 4.66 0.90
CA PHE A 167 6.05 4.86 2.35
C PHE A 167 7.50 4.87 2.85
N LEU A 168 8.43 4.30 2.07
CA LEU A 168 9.87 4.33 2.37
C LEU A 168 10.62 5.49 1.70
N GLU A 169 9.94 6.29 0.88
CA GLU A 169 10.56 7.44 0.21
C GLU A 169 11.13 8.42 1.23
N GLY A 170 12.41 8.75 1.10
CA GLY A 170 13.12 9.61 2.04
C GLY A 170 13.29 9.04 3.45
N GLN A 171 13.00 7.74 3.66
CA GLN A 171 13.28 7.05 4.92
C GLN A 171 14.64 6.38 4.90
N CYS A 172 15.37 6.49 6.03
CA CYS A 172 16.51 5.63 6.27
C CYS A 172 16.02 4.21 6.61
N LEU A 173 16.49 3.19 5.89
CA LEU A 173 16.03 1.82 6.06
C LEU A 173 16.22 1.30 7.50
N ILE A 174 17.29 1.69 8.19
CA ILE A 174 17.49 1.30 9.58
C ILE A 174 16.38 1.80 10.50
N ASN A 175 15.87 3.02 10.25
CA ASN A 175 14.77 3.60 11.04
C ASN A 175 13.41 2.95 10.68
N ALA A 176 13.28 2.41 9.48
CA ALA A 176 12.07 1.70 9.03
C ALA A 176 12.04 0.22 9.45
N GLN A 177 13.16 -0.34 9.94
CA GLN A 177 13.30 -1.77 10.25
C GLN A 177 12.21 -2.33 11.17
N THR A 178 11.76 -1.54 12.16
CA THR A 178 10.70 -1.99 13.07
C THR A 178 9.38 -2.21 12.31
N VAL A 179 9.05 -1.31 11.38
CA VAL A 179 7.86 -1.43 10.52
C VAL A 179 8.03 -2.60 9.56
N LEU A 180 9.17 -2.71 8.88
CA LEU A 180 9.44 -3.78 7.92
C LEU A 180 9.35 -5.17 8.56
N ARG A 181 9.91 -5.36 9.75
CA ARG A 181 9.79 -6.62 10.51
C ARG A 181 8.36 -6.92 10.93
N SER A 182 7.58 -5.89 11.26
CA SER A 182 6.17 -6.08 11.60
C SER A 182 5.36 -6.49 10.36
N ILE A 183 5.64 -5.89 9.19
CA ILE A 183 5.04 -6.27 7.90
C ILE A 183 5.38 -7.73 7.59
N GLU A 184 6.65 -8.11 7.65
CA GLU A 184 7.10 -9.47 7.37
C GLU A 184 6.36 -10.50 8.25
N ARG A 185 6.31 -10.26 9.55
CA ARG A 185 5.66 -11.17 10.50
C ARG A 185 4.15 -11.27 10.31
N ARG A 186 3.46 -10.15 10.02
CA ARG A 186 1.99 -10.10 10.00
C ARG A 186 1.41 -10.43 8.62
N PHE A 187 2.09 -10.05 7.56
CA PHE A 187 1.54 -10.11 6.21
C PHE A 187 2.29 -11.13 5.34
N VAL A 188 3.61 -11.05 5.23
CA VAL A 188 4.39 -11.96 4.38
C VAL A 188 4.33 -13.41 4.88
N SER A 189 4.34 -13.62 6.20
CA SER A 189 4.23 -14.94 6.82
C SER A 189 2.79 -15.35 7.14
N GLY A 190 1.83 -14.46 6.89
CA GLY A 190 0.40 -14.65 7.17
C GLY A 190 -0.42 -14.94 5.91
N ASN A 191 -1.73 -15.14 6.08
CA ASN A 191 -2.68 -15.29 4.97
C ASN A 191 -3.31 -13.94 4.59
N LYS A 192 -2.53 -12.87 4.65
CA LYS A 192 -2.93 -11.49 4.33
C LYS A 192 -2.10 -11.01 3.16
N SER A 193 -2.58 -10.00 2.45
CA SER A 193 -1.94 -9.52 1.24
C SER A 193 -1.43 -8.10 1.38
N VAL A 194 -0.35 -7.80 0.67
CA VAL A 194 0.24 -6.46 0.62
C VAL A 194 0.43 -6.02 -0.82
N ILE A 195 0.08 -4.76 -1.10
CA ILE A 195 0.49 -4.07 -2.33
C ILE A 195 1.45 -2.96 -1.93
N PHE A 196 2.63 -2.98 -2.52
CA PHE A 196 3.61 -1.91 -2.43
C PHE A 196 3.60 -1.11 -3.74
N VAL A 197 3.19 0.14 -3.70
CA VAL A 197 3.32 1.09 -4.80
C VAL A 197 4.57 1.92 -4.55
N THR A 198 5.55 1.90 -5.47
CA THR A 198 6.88 2.48 -5.21
C THR A 198 7.63 2.84 -6.50
N TYR A 199 8.58 3.75 -6.39
CA TYR A 199 9.61 4.01 -7.42
C TYR A 199 10.90 3.20 -7.18
N GLU A 200 11.02 2.50 -6.05
CA GLU A 200 12.23 1.76 -5.65
C GLU A 200 11.88 0.27 -5.38
N PRO A 201 11.52 -0.50 -6.44
CA PRO A 201 11.01 -1.87 -6.27
C PRO A 201 12.03 -2.83 -5.64
N GLU A 202 13.33 -2.59 -5.80
CA GLU A 202 14.40 -3.40 -5.26
C GLU A 202 14.40 -3.46 -3.73
N ARG A 203 13.84 -2.45 -3.06
CA ARG A 203 13.70 -2.43 -1.60
C ARG A 203 12.72 -3.49 -1.07
N PHE A 204 11.88 -4.02 -1.94
CA PHE A 204 10.80 -4.94 -1.58
C PHE A 204 10.98 -6.36 -2.09
N VAL A 205 12.14 -6.70 -2.67
CA VAL A 205 12.42 -8.02 -3.24
C VAL A 205 12.23 -9.16 -2.23
N SER A 206 12.59 -8.95 -0.95
CA SER A 206 12.41 -9.95 0.09
C SER A 206 10.95 -10.13 0.56
N PHE A 207 10.08 -9.17 0.24
CA PHE A 207 8.69 -9.15 0.70
C PHE A 207 7.69 -9.60 -0.36
N ALA A 208 8.01 -9.40 -1.64
CA ALA A 208 7.09 -9.59 -2.74
C ALA A 208 7.19 -10.97 -3.39
N ASP A 209 6.05 -11.50 -3.82
CA ASP A 209 5.93 -12.70 -4.65
C ASP A 209 5.95 -12.34 -6.12
N ARG A 210 5.33 -11.21 -6.48
CA ARG A 210 5.23 -10.72 -7.86
C ARG A 210 5.51 -9.23 -7.97
N PHE A 211 5.90 -8.85 -9.20
CA PHE A 211 6.24 -7.50 -9.60
C PHE A 211 5.45 -7.12 -10.85
N LEU A 212 4.92 -5.91 -10.87
CA LEU A 212 4.20 -5.33 -11.99
C LEU A 212 4.77 -3.95 -12.29
N MET A 213 5.25 -3.73 -13.52
CA MET A 213 5.77 -2.45 -13.97
C MET A 213 4.78 -1.78 -14.91
N LEU A 214 4.50 -0.52 -14.64
CA LEU A 214 3.73 0.37 -15.50
C LEU A 214 4.66 1.33 -16.25
N ASP A 215 4.33 1.60 -17.51
CA ASP A 215 4.89 2.70 -18.30
C ASP A 215 3.78 3.28 -19.17
N HIS A 216 3.65 4.63 -19.20
CA HIS A 216 2.61 5.34 -19.96
C HIS A 216 1.19 4.74 -19.80
N GLY A 217 0.84 4.34 -18.58
CA GLY A 217 -0.47 3.78 -18.24
C GLY A 217 -0.71 2.34 -18.65
N ALA A 218 0.28 1.65 -19.19
CA ALA A 218 0.19 0.25 -19.60
C ALA A 218 1.13 -0.64 -18.79
N ILE A 219 0.76 -1.93 -18.64
CA ILE A 219 1.65 -2.92 -18.04
C ILE A 219 2.71 -3.31 -19.07
N VAL A 220 3.97 -3.03 -18.77
CA VAL A 220 5.13 -3.38 -19.61
C VAL A 220 5.90 -4.58 -19.09
N PHE A 221 5.72 -4.93 -17.81
CA PHE A 221 6.26 -6.14 -17.21
C PHE A 221 5.31 -6.62 -16.10
N MET A 222 5.15 -7.94 -16.02
CA MET A 222 4.52 -8.62 -14.88
C MET A 222 5.14 -10.01 -14.75
N GLY A 223 5.68 -10.31 -13.57
CA GLY A 223 6.38 -11.56 -13.34
C GLY A 223 6.58 -11.87 -11.87
N THR A 224 7.14 -13.05 -11.60
CA THR A 224 7.56 -13.48 -10.28
C THR A 224 8.79 -12.70 -9.79
N ARG A 225 9.16 -12.90 -8.52
CA ARG A 225 10.43 -12.40 -7.97
C ARG A 225 11.64 -12.82 -8.81
N ASP A 226 11.67 -14.07 -9.27
CA ASP A 226 12.78 -14.59 -10.07
C ASP A 226 12.82 -13.92 -11.47
N ASP A 227 11.66 -13.65 -12.08
CA ASP A 227 11.57 -12.93 -13.34
C ASP A 227 12.06 -11.48 -13.19
N PHE A 228 11.70 -10.83 -12.09
CA PHE A 228 12.19 -9.48 -11.74
C PHE A 228 13.72 -9.44 -11.57
N LEU A 229 14.30 -10.42 -10.87
CA LEU A 229 15.73 -10.48 -10.63
C LEU A 229 16.54 -10.80 -11.90
N ARG A 230 15.99 -11.56 -12.85
CA ARG A 230 16.65 -11.83 -14.15
C ARG A 230 16.70 -10.61 -15.04
N ALA A 231 15.69 -9.73 -14.94
CA ALA A 231 15.57 -8.50 -15.74
C ALA A 231 15.69 -8.73 -17.25
N ASP A 232 15.09 -9.82 -17.76
CA ASP A 232 15.14 -10.17 -19.20
C ASP A 232 14.25 -9.26 -20.07
N ASN A 233 13.31 -8.51 -19.47
CA ASN A 233 12.46 -7.53 -20.14
C ASN A 233 13.21 -6.20 -20.32
N GLU A 234 13.17 -5.61 -21.54
CA GLU A 234 13.92 -4.41 -21.89
C GLU A 234 13.52 -3.15 -21.08
N PHE A 235 12.23 -2.98 -20.77
CA PHE A 235 11.75 -1.89 -19.90
C PHE A 235 12.29 -2.06 -18.47
N LEU A 236 12.18 -3.27 -17.94
CA LEU A 236 12.69 -3.60 -16.62
C LEU A 236 14.21 -3.42 -16.53
N ALA A 237 14.94 -3.87 -17.55
CA ALA A 237 16.40 -3.72 -17.62
C ALA A 237 16.83 -2.24 -17.65
N GLN A 238 16.12 -1.41 -18.41
CA GLN A 238 16.35 0.04 -18.45
C GLN A 238 16.11 0.67 -17.07
N TYR A 239 14.98 0.33 -16.43
CA TYR A 239 14.59 0.87 -15.13
C TYR A 239 15.61 0.53 -14.05
N MET A 240 15.96 -0.75 -13.93
CA MET A 240 16.91 -1.26 -12.93
C MET A 240 18.32 -0.70 -13.08
N ARG A 241 18.72 -0.36 -14.31
CA ARG A 241 20.04 0.26 -14.60
C ARG A 241 20.01 1.78 -14.49
N SER A 242 18.85 2.38 -14.25
CA SER A 242 18.66 3.85 -14.31
C SER A 242 19.20 4.43 -15.60
N SER A 243 19.00 3.73 -16.74
CA SER A 243 19.53 4.12 -18.04
C SER A 243 18.60 5.13 -18.72
N THR A 244 19.20 6.16 -19.33
CA THR A 244 18.48 7.08 -20.20
C THR A 244 18.23 6.51 -21.59
N GLU A 245 18.91 5.41 -21.96
CA GLU A 245 18.76 4.72 -23.24
C GLU A 245 17.91 3.46 -23.04
N GLY A 246 16.85 3.30 -23.85
CA GLY A 246 15.97 2.14 -23.82
C GLY A 246 14.57 2.45 -24.35
N PRO A 247 13.60 1.54 -24.15
CA PRO A 247 12.25 1.70 -24.67
C PRO A 247 11.43 2.76 -23.94
N MET A 248 11.73 3.07 -22.65
CA MET A 248 11.04 4.14 -21.92
C MET A 248 11.53 5.51 -22.35
N THR A 249 10.60 6.41 -22.60
CA THR A 249 10.90 7.82 -22.84
C THR A 249 11.04 8.52 -21.49
N ILE A 250 12.22 9.06 -21.23
CA ILE A 250 12.49 9.87 -20.01
C ILE A 250 12.22 11.32 -20.35
N LEU A 251 11.32 11.95 -19.60
CA LEU A 251 10.93 13.36 -19.74
C LEU A 251 11.96 14.30 -19.09
#